data_0c6c3826afc0103b853e402f0c4dccb1
#
_entry.id   0c6c3826afc0103b853e402f0c4dccb1
#
_cell.length_a   1.000
_cell.length_b   1.000
_cell.length_c   1.000
_cell.angle_alpha   90.00
_cell.angle_beta   90.00
_cell.angle_gamma   90.00
#
_symmetry.space_group_name_H-M   'P 1'
#
loop_
_entity.id
_entity.type
_entity.pdbx_description
1 polymer ?
#
loop_
_entity_poly.entity_id
_entity_poly.type
_entity_poly.pdbx_seq_one_letter_code
_entity_poly.pdbx_strand_id
1 'polypeptide(L)'
;MRILIVGAGAAGITAGHALSEKRIDFEILEASSVHGGRVKKTAGFADFPIDLGAEWVHRAIKAKAPTTQALLSGQSPEFRIFNYRPKTILQYKNGKLRSKRWMKLLLALVNDGKFADSTWFDFIDQLVTPEMKKKIHYSTPVIKIEHSSNEIVATSASGEQFRADKVLITVPIKMLQDEYIEFAPALPDWKKKAINKEQFGDGLKVFIEFSEKFYPDVVEIGSAIRNPLESDDSYYDATVGKNSSKNILALFAHGPTATKYTSLKTDKALLDFILKELDEVFDGQATRYYKKHIIQNWSKEPFIGGSYSMRKGSVKELSAPLNNKIYFAGEAMNPSGKTIAVHGACESAYLAVSEMLTNKDRR
;
A
#
# COMPACT_ATOMS: atom_id res chain seq x y z
N MET A 1 8.36 -29.43 5.75
CA MET A 1 7.35 -28.59 5.04
C MET A 1 8.06 -27.32 4.63
N ARG A 2 8.10 -27.07 3.34
CA ARG A 2 8.66 -25.87 2.72
C ARG A 2 7.51 -25.02 2.15
N ILE A 3 7.59 -23.71 2.31
CA ILE A 3 6.56 -22.76 1.88
C ILE A 3 7.17 -21.76 0.89
N LEU A 4 6.54 -21.55 -0.25
CA LEU A 4 6.85 -20.42 -1.12
C LEU A 4 5.94 -19.25 -0.77
N ILE A 5 6.49 -18.02 -0.79
CA ILE A 5 5.74 -16.79 -0.68
C ILE A 5 5.95 -16.02 -1.98
N VAL A 6 4.89 -15.68 -2.68
CA VAL A 6 4.94 -14.91 -3.92
C VAL A 6 4.61 -13.46 -3.62
N GLY A 7 5.63 -12.58 -3.70
CA GLY A 7 5.61 -11.18 -3.36
C GLY A 7 6.28 -10.87 -2.01
N ALA A 8 7.14 -9.86 -1.98
CA ALA A 8 7.80 -9.33 -0.78
C ALA A 8 7.24 -7.96 -0.36
N GLY A 9 5.94 -7.72 -0.54
CA GLY A 9 5.23 -6.59 0.05
C GLY A 9 5.01 -6.77 1.56
N ALA A 10 4.27 -5.87 2.19
CA ALA A 10 4.00 -5.93 3.63
C ALA A 10 3.44 -7.29 4.09
N ALA A 11 2.55 -7.91 3.31
CA ALA A 11 2.02 -9.24 3.62
C ALA A 11 3.10 -10.32 3.52
N GLY A 12 3.85 -10.38 2.43
CA GLY A 12 4.88 -11.40 2.21
C GLY A 12 6.00 -11.33 3.23
N ILE A 13 6.49 -10.12 3.55
CA ILE A 13 7.50 -9.91 4.59
C ILE A 13 6.99 -10.33 5.97
N THR A 14 5.75 -9.95 6.33
CA THR A 14 5.14 -10.38 7.61
C THR A 14 5.00 -11.91 7.68
N ALA A 15 4.60 -12.56 6.59
CA ALA A 15 4.52 -14.02 6.52
C ALA A 15 5.89 -14.68 6.72
N GLY A 16 6.92 -14.20 6.00
CA GLY A 16 8.30 -14.68 6.13
C GLY A 16 8.83 -14.51 7.55
N HIS A 17 8.57 -13.36 8.18
CA HIS A 17 8.93 -13.11 9.57
C HIS A 17 8.24 -14.11 10.52
N ALA A 18 6.93 -14.30 10.40
CA ALA A 18 6.18 -15.25 11.22
C ALA A 18 6.61 -16.72 11.02
N LEU A 19 7.03 -17.10 9.83
CA LEU A 19 7.58 -18.42 9.54
C LEU A 19 9.02 -18.57 10.10
N SER A 20 9.82 -17.51 10.07
CA SER A 20 11.15 -17.49 10.70
C SER A 20 11.07 -17.72 12.19
N GLU A 21 10.17 -17.03 12.90
CA GLU A 21 9.93 -17.23 14.34
C GLU A 21 9.56 -18.69 14.69
N LYS A 22 8.85 -19.35 13.79
CA LYS A 22 8.42 -20.76 13.95
C LYS A 22 9.41 -21.76 13.38
N ARG A 23 10.57 -21.31 12.86
CA ARG A 23 11.62 -22.13 12.25
C ARG A 23 11.09 -23.04 11.13
N ILE A 24 10.12 -22.54 10.36
CA ILE A 24 9.60 -23.19 9.16
C ILE A 24 10.45 -22.78 7.97
N ASP A 25 10.75 -23.74 7.09
CA ASP A 25 11.49 -23.45 5.86
C ASP A 25 10.60 -22.72 4.84
N PHE A 26 11.13 -21.64 4.24
CA PHE A 26 10.42 -20.85 3.23
C PHE A 26 11.39 -20.11 2.32
N GLU A 27 10.89 -19.69 1.16
CA GLU A 27 11.50 -18.73 0.25
C GLU A 27 10.48 -17.68 -0.18
N ILE A 28 10.95 -16.49 -0.51
CA ILE A 28 10.12 -15.38 -1.00
C ILE A 28 10.57 -15.03 -2.42
N LEU A 29 9.64 -15.02 -3.37
CA LEU A 29 9.86 -14.66 -4.76
C LEU A 29 9.30 -13.27 -5.01
N GLU A 30 10.16 -12.28 -5.23
CA GLU A 30 9.79 -10.88 -5.44
C GLU A 30 10.07 -10.46 -6.88
N ALA A 31 9.06 -9.91 -7.53
CA ALA A 31 9.16 -9.47 -8.92
C ALA A 31 10.10 -8.27 -9.11
N SER A 32 10.12 -7.37 -8.13
CA SER A 32 10.95 -6.16 -8.16
C SER A 32 12.36 -6.41 -7.63
N SER A 33 13.27 -5.47 -7.88
CA SER A 33 14.64 -5.50 -7.35
C SER A 33 14.75 -5.14 -5.86
N VAL A 34 13.63 -4.74 -5.24
CA VAL A 34 13.52 -4.36 -3.83
C VAL A 34 12.19 -4.86 -3.25
N HIS A 35 12.18 -5.18 -1.96
CA HIS A 35 10.95 -5.51 -1.25
C HIS A 35 10.15 -4.25 -0.85
N GLY A 36 8.95 -4.44 -0.30
CA GLY A 36 8.08 -3.38 0.20
C GLY A 36 6.78 -3.26 -0.60
N GLY A 37 6.82 -3.51 -1.91
CA GLY A 37 5.64 -3.34 -2.76
C GLY A 37 5.09 -1.92 -2.70
N ARG A 38 3.84 -1.75 -2.22
CA ARG A 38 3.19 -0.43 -2.06
C ARG A 38 3.61 0.35 -0.80
N VAL A 39 4.52 -0.16 0.01
CA VAL A 39 5.27 0.62 0.99
C VAL A 39 6.64 0.94 0.40
N LYS A 40 6.85 2.19 0.01
CA LYS A 40 8.04 2.67 -0.70
C LYS A 40 8.41 4.03 -0.14
N LYS A 41 9.67 4.25 0.13
CA LYS A 41 10.17 5.53 0.63
C LYS A 41 11.15 6.18 -0.33
N THR A 42 11.34 7.47 -0.15
CA THR A 42 12.47 8.20 -0.71
C THR A 42 13.17 9.02 0.37
N ALA A 43 14.48 9.16 0.22
CA ALA A 43 15.31 10.03 1.03
C ALA A 43 15.96 11.10 0.13
N GLY A 44 16.40 12.22 0.72
CA GLY A 44 17.11 13.28 -0.01
C GLY A 44 16.23 14.29 -0.75
N PHE A 45 14.91 14.06 -0.84
CA PHE A 45 13.99 15.06 -1.35
C PHE A 45 13.68 16.14 -0.30
N ALA A 46 13.45 15.73 0.92
CA ALA A 46 13.23 16.57 2.09
C ALA A 46 14.28 16.30 3.16
N ASP A 47 14.21 17.04 4.27
CA ASP A 47 14.98 16.84 5.50
C ASP A 47 14.36 15.74 6.41
N PHE A 48 13.36 15.06 5.90
CA PHE A 48 12.75 13.87 6.52
C PHE A 48 12.43 12.82 5.42
N PRO A 49 12.32 11.52 5.77
CA PRO A 49 11.95 10.50 4.83
C PRO A 49 10.47 10.62 4.40
N ILE A 50 10.18 10.39 3.13
CA ILE A 50 8.85 10.50 2.55
C ILE A 50 8.32 9.11 2.17
N ASP A 51 7.09 8.80 2.61
CA ASP A 51 6.32 7.66 2.14
C ASP A 51 5.74 7.94 0.75
N LEU A 52 6.31 7.36 -0.28
CA LEU A 52 5.78 7.43 -1.65
C LEU A 52 4.53 6.55 -1.85
N GLY A 53 4.33 5.59 -0.96
CA GLY A 53 3.17 4.69 -0.93
C GLY A 53 2.25 4.96 0.26
N ALA A 54 1.92 3.91 0.99
CA ALA A 54 1.16 4.02 2.22
C ALA A 54 1.89 4.91 3.22
N GLU A 55 1.14 5.83 3.84
CA GLU A 55 1.69 6.84 4.74
C GLU A 55 0.92 6.89 6.08
N TRP A 56 -0.41 6.68 6.01
CA TRP A 56 -1.27 6.83 7.17
C TRP A 56 -1.23 5.61 8.09
N VAL A 57 -1.14 5.87 9.40
CA VAL A 57 -1.24 4.86 10.46
C VAL A 57 -2.61 4.98 11.12
N HIS A 58 -3.51 4.07 10.78
CA HIS A 58 -4.89 4.06 11.27
C HIS A 58 -4.96 3.47 12.69
N ARG A 59 -4.87 4.31 13.72
CA ARG A 59 -4.78 3.91 15.13
C ARG A 59 -6.08 3.38 15.75
N ALA A 60 -7.23 3.66 15.12
CA ALA A 60 -8.53 3.17 15.59
C ALA A 60 -8.73 1.66 15.39
N ILE A 61 -7.79 0.98 14.77
CA ILE A 61 -7.87 -0.41 14.37
C ILE A 61 -7.09 -1.29 15.33
N LYS A 62 -7.74 -2.35 15.83
CA LYS A 62 -7.09 -3.39 16.60
C LYS A 62 -6.44 -4.39 15.63
N ALA A 63 -5.13 -4.40 15.58
CA ALA A 63 -4.36 -5.39 14.82
C ALA A 63 -4.21 -6.68 15.64
N LYS A 64 -4.23 -7.84 14.97
CA LYS A 64 -3.98 -9.15 15.57
C LYS A 64 -2.56 -9.65 15.31
N ALA A 65 -1.93 -9.20 14.23
CA ALA A 65 -0.53 -9.53 13.98
C ALA A 65 0.35 -8.86 15.06
N PRO A 66 1.20 -9.62 15.78
CA PRO A 66 1.95 -9.13 16.94
C PRO A 66 2.78 -7.88 16.65
N THR A 67 3.45 -7.85 15.50
CA THR A 67 4.30 -6.72 15.08
C THR A 67 3.52 -5.42 14.92
N THR A 68 2.41 -5.46 14.17
CA THR A 68 1.56 -4.28 13.99
C THR A 68 0.77 -3.93 15.25
N GLN A 69 0.46 -4.90 16.09
CA GLN A 69 -0.14 -4.65 17.40
C GLN A 69 0.84 -3.86 18.30
N ALA A 70 2.11 -4.26 18.34
CA ALA A 70 3.15 -3.57 19.10
C ALA A 70 3.32 -2.12 18.61
N LEU A 71 3.36 -1.90 17.28
CA LEU A 71 3.42 -0.57 16.69
C LEU A 71 2.22 0.30 17.13
N LEU A 72 1.00 -0.20 16.96
CA LEU A 72 -0.22 0.55 17.24
C LEU A 72 -0.45 0.83 18.73
N SER A 73 0.08 -0.02 19.61
CA SER A 73 0.04 0.16 21.08
C SER A 73 1.17 1.03 21.62
N GLY A 74 2.11 1.48 20.77
CA GLY A 74 3.26 2.29 21.16
C GLY A 74 4.38 1.49 21.84
N GLN A 75 4.38 0.14 21.69
CA GLN A 75 5.42 -0.73 22.23
C GLN A 75 6.65 -0.86 21.29
N SER A 76 6.66 -0.12 20.17
CA SER A 76 7.78 -0.01 19.24
C SER A 76 8.38 1.40 19.34
N PRO A 77 9.26 1.68 20.31
CA PRO A 77 9.75 3.03 20.60
C PRO A 77 10.57 3.64 19.46
N GLU A 78 11.15 2.81 18.62
CA GLU A 78 11.90 3.20 17.42
C GLU A 78 11.02 3.82 16.33
N PHE A 79 9.69 3.58 16.38
CA PHE A 79 8.72 4.12 15.43
C PHE A 79 7.79 5.11 16.11
N ARG A 80 8.27 6.33 16.24
CA ARG A 80 7.48 7.41 16.81
C ARG A 80 6.37 7.84 15.85
N ILE A 81 5.11 7.71 16.26
CA ILE A 81 3.93 8.11 15.51
C ILE A 81 3.30 9.32 16.18
N PHE A 82 3.05 10.38 15.40
CA PHE A 82 2.29 11.54 15.84
C PHE A 82 0.89 11.56 15.21
N ASN A 83 -0.07 12.20 15.88
CA ASN A 83 -1.40 12.39 15.32
C ASN A 83 -1.36 13.54 14.31
N TYR A 84 -1.81 13.29 13.08
CA TYR A 84 -1.91 14.34 12.07
C TYR A 84 -3.05 15.29 12.41
N ARG A 85 -2.72 16.54 12.72
CA ARG A 85 -3.66 17.56 13.21
C ARG A 85 -3.52 18.84 12.35
N PRO A 86 -4.14 18.90 11.17
CA PRO A 86 -4.10 20.09 10.33
C PRO A 86 -4.83 21.26 11.00
N LYS A 87 -4.23 22.43 10.98
CA LYS A 87 -4.81 23.67 11.54
C LYS A 87 -5.74 24.35 10.54
N THR A 88 -5.44 24.24 9.25
CA THR A 88 -6.19 24.89 8.17
C THR A 88 -6.65 23.85 7.15
N ILE A 89 -7.98 23.77 6.92
CA ILE A 89 -8.59 22.88 5.93
C ILE A 89 -9.50 23.74 5.07
N LEU A 90 -9.18 23.81 3.78
CA LEU A 90 -9.96 24.56 2.80
C LEU A 90 -10.52 23.64 1.70
N GLN A 91 -11.59 24.04 1.09
CA GLN A 91 -12.15 23.45 -0.12
C GLN A 91 -12.26 24.52 -1.19
N TYR A 92 -11.72 24.23 -2.37
CA TYR A 92 -11.92 25.05 -3.56
C TYR A 92 -13.07 24.47 -4.39
N LYS A 93 -14.12 25.27 -4.55
CA LYS A 93 -15.30 24.91 -5.35
C LYS A 93 -15.91 26.14 -5.98
N ASN A 94 -16.25 26.07 -7.28
CA ASN A 94 -16.88 27.15 -8.04
C ASN A 94 -16.10 28.48 -7.92
N GLY A 95 -14.78 28.44 -8.08
CA GLY A 95 -13.90 29.62 -8.03
C GLY A 95 -13.70 30.22 -6.62
N LYS A 96 -14.08 29.51 -5.55
CA LYS A 96 -14.02 30.06 -4.18
C LYS A 96 -13.40 29.07 -3.20
N LEU A 97 -12.45 29.54 -2.39
CA LEU A 97 -11.93 28.84 -1.22
C LEU A 97 -12.88 29.02 -0.03
N ARG A 98 -13.24 27.92 0.62
CA ARG A 98 -14.10 27.91 1.80
C ARG A 98 -13.50 27.08 2.92
N SER A 99 -13.53 27.60 4.15
CA SER A 99 -13.05 26.87 5.32
C SER A 99 -13.99 25.73 5.71
N LYS A 100 -13.40 24.55 5.99
CA LYS A 100 -14.08 23.33 6.45
C LYS A 100 -13.79 23.05 7.93
N ARG A 101 -14.12 24.00 8.80
CA ARG A 101 -13.84 23.89 10.25
C ARG A 101 -14.37 22.60 10.89
N TRP A 102 -15.55 22.11 10.46
CA TRP A 102 -16.13 20.87 10.97
C TRP A 102 -15.32 19.62 10.65
N MET A 103 -14.56 19.62 9.55
CA MET A 103 -13.66 18.49 9.20
C MET A 103 -12.52 18.31 10.20
N LYS A 104 -12.08 19.38 10.86
CA LYS A 104 -11.06 19.26 11.94
C LYS A 104 -11.55 18.35 13.05
N LEU A 105 -12.83 18.44 13.40
CA LEU A 105 -13.44 17.58 14.43
C LEU A 105 -13.50 16.12 13.95
N LEU A 106 -13.90 15.87 12.71
CA LEU A 106 -13.93 14.53 12.13
C LEU A 106 -12.54 13.91 12.08
N LEU A 107 -11.53 14.61 11.55
CA LEU A 107 -10.16 14.13 11.52
C LEU A 107 -9.59 13.88 12.92
N ALA A 108 -10.03 14.66 13.91
CA ALA A 108 -9.67 14.43 15.30
C ALA A 108 -10.26 13.12 15.85
N LEU A 109 -11.46 12.73 15.41
CA LEU A 109 -12.13 11.48 15.81
C LEU A 109 -11.51 10.24 15.16
N VAL A 110 -11.05 10.36 13.91
CA VAL A 110 -10.41 9.24 13.17
C VAL A 110 -9.07 8.85 13.80
N ASN A 111 -8.38 9.79 14.45
CA ASN A 111 -7.12 9.58 15.16
C ASN A 111 -6.00 8.95 14.30
N ASP A 112 -5.96 9.28 13.01
CA ASP A 112 -4.91 8.83 12.12
C ASP A 112 -3.59 9.52 12.42
N GLY A 113 -2.51 8.74 12.37
CA GLY A 113 -1.16 9.20 12.61
C GLY A 113 -0.27 9.09 11.39
N LYS A 114 0.93 9.64 11.53
CA LYS A 114 2.06 9.48 10.61
C LYS A 114 3.33 9.21 11.41
N PHE A 115 4.28 8.55 10.79
CA PHE A 115 5.61 8.41 11.39
C PHE A 115 6.30 9.78 11.47
N ALA A 116 6.99 10.04 12.57
CA ALA A 116 7.72 11.30 12.76
C ALA A 116 9.01 11.35 11.92
N ASP A 117 9.86 10.35 12.08
CA ASP A 117 11.22 10.34 11.55
C ASP A 117 11.53 9.07 10.74
N SER A 118 10.53 8.22 10.53
CA SER A 118 10.58 6.96 9.78
C SER A 118 9.42 6.86 8.80
N THR A 119 9.25 5.69 8.17
CA THR A 119 8.22 5.40 7.18
C THR A 119 7.62 4.01 7.40
N TRP A 120 6.51 3.70 6.72
CA TRP A 120 6.02 2.32 6.65
C TRP A 120 7.05 1.35 6.05
N PHE A 121 7.88 1.84 5.12
CA PHE A 121 8.95 1.00 4.58
C PHE A 121 9.95 0.60 5.68
N ASP A 122 10.38 1.55 6.52
CA ASP A 122 11.31 1.27 7.62
C ASP A 122 10.73 0.25 8.60
N PHE A 123 9.42 0.38 8.90
CA PHE A 123 8.72 -0.58 9.76
C PHE A 123 8.66 -2.00 9.16
N ILE A 124 8.45 -2.13 7.85
CA ILE A 124 8.43 -3.45 7.20
C ILE A 124 9.86 -3.99 7.02
N ASP A 125 10.82 -3.14 6.67
CA ASP A 125 12.22 -3.51 6.46
C ASP A 125 12.88 -4.09 7.72
N GLN A 126 12.55 -3.57 8.91
CA GLN A 126 13.07 -4.13 10.18
C GLN A 126 12.70 -5.60 10.43
N LEU A 127 11.59 -6.07 9.80
CA LEU A 127 11.20 -7.49 9.91
C LEU A 127 12.07 -8.40 9.05
N VAL A 128 12.86 -7.82 8.14
CA VAL A 128 13.77 -8.57 7.24
C VAL A 128 15.10 -8.79 7.91
N THR A 129 15.21 -9.88 8.67
CA THR A 129 16.50 -10.26 9.28
C THR A 129 17.54 -10.60 8.21
N PRO A 130 18.87 -10.59 8.54
CA PRO A 130 19.91 -11.01 7.61
C PRO A 130 19.70 -12.42 7.06
N GLU A 131 19.18 -13.35 7.88
CA GLU A 131 18.85 -14.72 7.47
C GLU A 131 17.66 -14.75 6.52
N MET A 132 16.62 -13.97 6.80
CA MET A 132 15.44 -13.85 5.93
C MET A 132 15.82 -13.21 4.59
N LYS A 133 16.72 -12.23 4.59
CA LYS A 133 17.18 -11.55 3.36
C LYS A 133 17.80 -12.52 2.36
N LYS A 134 18.51 -13.56 2.83
CA LYS A 134 19.08 -14.61 2.00
C LYS A 134 18.03 -15.51 1.34
N LYS A 135 16.78 -15.49 1.83
CA LYS A 135 15.64 -16.27 1.34
C LYS A 135 14.74 -15.47 0.39
N ILE A 136 15.07 -14.22 0.11
CA ILE A 136 14.32 -13.37 -0.82
C ILE A 136 15.01 -13.39 -2.17
N HIS A 137 14.34 -13.92 -3.18
CA HIS A 137 14.78 -13.90 -4.57
C HIS A 137 14.16 -12.67 -5.25
N TYR A 138 14.97 -11.64 -5.39
CA TYR A 138 14.57 -10.41 -6.09
C TYR A 138 14.60 -10.59 -7.60
N SER A 139 13.92 -9.70 -8.33
CA SER A 139 13.80 -9.74 -9.80
C SER A 139 13.35 -11.11 -10.33
N THR A 140 12.47 -11.76 -9.56
CA THR A 140 11.96 -13.11 -9.81
C THR A 140 10.45 -13.09 -9.95
N PRO A 141 9.88 -12.46 -11.03
CA PRO A 141 8.45 -12.42 -11.24
C PRO A 141 7.92 -13.82 -11.57
N VAL A 142 7.04 -14.33 -10.71
CA VAL A 142 6.35 -15.62 -10.91
C VAL A 142 5.26 -15.45 -11.94
N ILE A 143 5.28 -16.31 -12.98
CA ILE A 143 4.29 -16.30 -14.07
C ILE A 143 3.39 -17.54 -14.07
N LYS A 144 3.78 -18.61 -13.34
CA LYS A 144 2.98 -19.86 -13.32
C LYS A 144 3.09 -20.54 -11.96
N ILE A 145 1.97 -21.11 -11.50
CA ILE A 145 1.86 -21.98 -10.31
C ILE A 145 1.21 -23.29 -10.73
N GLU A 146 1.99 -24.38 -10.68
CA GLU A 146 1.48 -25.75 -10.93
C GLU A 146 1.21 -26.42 -9.58
N HIS A 147 -0.01 -26.98 -9.43
CA HIS A 147 -0.46 -27.56 -8.16
C HIS A 147 -1.29 -28.85 -8.32
N SER A 148 -1.15 -29.54 -9.44
CA SER A 148 -1.81 -30.82 -9.72
C SER A 148 -1.19 -32.00 -8.97
N SER A 149 0.10 -31.92 -8.66
CA SER A 149 0.86 -32.94 -7.90
C SER A 149 0.82 -32.66 -6.40
N ASN A 150 1.48 -33.51 -5.62
CA ASN A 150 1.66 -33.30 -4.19
C ASN A 150 2.55 -32.09 -3.88
N GLU A 151 3.38 -31.69 -4.79
CA GLU A 151 4.31 -30.57 -4.71
C GLU A 151 3.78 -29.38 -5.53
N ILE A 152 3.98 -28.17 -5.04
CA ILE A 152 3.76 -26.92 -5.79
C ILE A 152 5.02 -26.60 -6.57
N VAL A 153 4.86 -26.21 -7.83
CA VAL A 153 5.96 -25.68 -8.65
C VAL A 153 5.61 -24.27 -9.09
N ALA A 154 6.39 -23.30 -8.64
CA ALA A 154 6.32 -21.91 -9.13
C ALA A 154 7.38 -21.70 -10.20
N THR A 155 7.00 -21.17 -11.36
CA THR A 155 7.90 -20.86 -12.47
C THR A 155 8.01 -19.35 -12.63
N SER A 156 9.22 -18.83 -12.63
CA SER A 156 9.51 -17.42 -12.88
C SER A 156 9.50 -17.08 -14.37
N ALA A 157 9.48 -15.79 -14.71
CA ALA A 157 9.59 -15.33 -16.09
C ALA A 157 10.92 -15.70 -16.77
N SER A 158 11.99 -15.98 -15.99
CA SER A 158 13.26 -16.50 -16.51
C SER A 158 13.24 -18.00 -16.77
N GLY A 159 12.15 -18.71 -16.41
CA GLY A 159 12.04 -20.17 -16.51
C GLY A 159 12.57 -20.93 -15.29
N GLU A 160 13.09 -20.24 -14.27
CA GLU A 160 13.52 -20.88 -13.04
C GLU A 160 12.34 -21.45 -12.26
N GLN A 161 12.50 -22.65 -11.70
CA GLN A 161 11.46 -23.37 -10.97
C GLN A 161 11.78 -23.47 -9.49
N PHE A 162 10.80 -23.14 -8.66
CA PHE A 162 10.85 -23.24 -7.21
C PHE A 162 9.80 -24.24 -6.72
N ARG A 163 10.18 -25.15 -5.85
CA ARG A 163 9.34 -26.25 -5.38
C ARG A 163 9.04 -26.14 -3.89
N ALA A 164 7.80 -26.42 -3.51
CA ALA A 164 7.37 -26.40 -2.12
C ALA A 164 6.13 -27.24 -1.86
N ASP A 165 5.84 -27.49 -0.57
CA ASP A 165 4.60 -28.17 -0.14
C ASP A 165 3.37 -27.24 -0.23
N LYS A 166 3.58 -25.93 0.02
CA LYS A 166 2.53 -24.91 0.03
C LYS A 166 3.03 -23.58 -0.56
N VAL A 167 2.09 -22.78 -1.07
CA VAL A 167 2.38 -21.43 -1.54
C VAL A 167 1.42 -20.41 -0.91
N LEU A 168 1.96 -19.23 -0.56
CA LEU A 168 1.23 -18.06 -0.15
C LEU A 168 1.33 -16.99 -1.23
N ILE A 169 0.21 -16.65 -1.82
CA ILE A 169 0.10 -15.60 -2.84
C ILE A 169 -0.18 -14.28 -2.14
N THR A 170 0.74 -13.30 -2.25
CA THR A 170 0.61 -11.98 -1.63
C THR A 170 0.69 -10.82 -2.63
N VAL A 171 0.56 -11.13 -3.91
CA VAL A 171 0.56 -10.14 -4.99
C VAL A 171 -0.67 -9.23 -4.91
N PRO A 172 -0.63 -8.01 -5.47
CA PRO A 172 -1.80 -7.17 -5.61
C PRO A 172 -2.93 -7.90 -6.34
N ILE A 173 -4.19 -7.64 -5.95
CA ILE A 173 -5.36 -8.29 -6.57
C ILE A 173 -5.40 -8.06 -8.09
N LYS A 174 -4.89 -6.92 -8.56
CA LYS A 174 -4.78 -6.58 -9.97
C LYS A 174 -3.96 -7.61 -10.76
N MET A 175 -2.89 -8.13 -10.19
CA MET A 175 -2.05 -9.15 -10.83
C MET A 175 -2.81 -10.48 -11.03
N LEU A 176 -3.77 -10.78 -10.14
CA LEU A 176 -4.65 -11.95 -10.30
C LEU A 176 -5.78 -11.67 -11.30
N GLN A 177 -6.30 -10.44 -11.36
CA GLN A 177 -7.32 -10.01 -12.33
C GLN A 177 -6.78 -9.99 -13.76
N ASP A 178 -5.52 -9.57 -13.93
CA ASP A 178 -4.85 -9.54 -15.24
C ASP A 178 -4.28 -10.91 -15.64
N GLU A 179 -4.56 -11.95 -14.83
CA GLU A 179 -4.06 -13.31 -15.05
C GLU A 179 -2.53 -13.36 -15.26
N TYR A 180 -1.79 -12.44 -14.63
CA TYR A 180 -0.33 -12.39 -14.72
C TYR A 180 0.34 -13.69 -14.25
N ILE A 181 -0.30 -14.40 -13.31
CA ILE A 181 0.11 -15.71 -12.82
C ILE A 181 -0.87 -16.74 -13.33
N GLU A 182 -0.40 -17.63 -14.20
CA GLU A 182 -1.15 -18.83 -14.64
C GLU A 182 -1.24 -19.84 -13.49
N PHE A 183 -2.42 -20.37 -13.21
CA PHE A 183 -2.61 -21.48 -12.27
C PHE A 183 -2.95 -22.75 -13.03
N ALA A 184 -2.21 -23.83 -12.78
CA ALA A 184 -2.42 -25.15 -13.39
C ALA A 184 -2.57 -26.23 -12.29
N PRO A 185 -3.79 -26.78 -12.06
CA PRO A 185 -5.08 -26.44 -12.68
C PRO A 185 -5.55 -25.02 -12.46
N ALA A 186 -6.43 -24.54 -13.35
CA ALA A 186 -7.00 -23.19 -13.24
C ALA A 186 -7.71 -22.97 -11.89
N LEU A 187 -7.72 -21.73 -11.43
CA LEU A 187 -8.49 -21.35 -10.23
C LEU A 187 -9.97 -21.69 -10.42
N PRO A 188 -10.67 -22.18 -9.39
CA PRO A 188 -12.10 -22.45 -9.46
C PRO A 188 -12.92 -21.21 -9.83
N ASP A 189 -14.04 -21.37 -10.52
CA ASP A 189 -14.88 -20.26 -10.99
C ASP A 189 -15.32 -19.31 -9.88
N TRP A 190 -15.64 -19.84 -8.70
CA TRP A 190 -16.02 -19.02 -7.56
C TRP A 190 -14.87 -18.11 -7.12
N LYS A 191 -13.61 -18.58 -7.18
CA LYS A 191 -12.42 -17.80 -6.83
C LYS A 191 -12.15 -16.72 -7.88
N LYS A 192 -12.23 -17.08 -9.18
CA LYS A 192 -12.11 -16.11 -10.28
C LYS A 192 -13.18 -15.03 -10.21
N LYS A 193 -14.44 -15.40 -9.92
CA LYS A 193 -15.54 -14.45 -9.73
C LYS A 193 -15.26 -13.49 -8.55
N ALA A 194 -14.77 -14.00 -7.43
CA ALA A 194 -14.42 -13.15 -6.28
C ALA A 194 -13.29 -12.16 -6.62
N ILE A 195 -12.23 -12.64 -7.29
CA ILE A 195 -11.10 -11.82 -7.75
C ILE A 195 -11.59 -10.70 -8.70
N ASN A 196 -12.38 -11.03 -9.71
CA ASN A 196 -12.84 -10.08 -10.72
C ASN A 196 -13.90 -9.11 -10.20
N LYS A 197 -14.61 -9.46 -9.13
CA LYS A 197 -15.58 -8.56 -8.47
C LYS A 197 -14.90 -7.48 -7.63
N GLU A 198 -13.69 -7.71 -7.15
CA GLU A 198 -12.96 -6.72 -6.38
C GLU A 198 -12.53 -5.56 -7.29
N GLN A 199 -12.86 -4.33 -6.90
CA GLN A 199 -12.39 -3.16 -7.62
C GLN A 199 -11.02 -2.74 -7.09
N PHE A 200 -10.10 -2.46 -8.01
CA PHE A 200 -8.76 -1.95 -7.69
C PHE A 200 -8.61 -0.56 -8.31
N GLY A 201 -8.33 0.43 -7.48
CA GLY A 201 -8.34 1.83 -7.90
C GLY A 201 -7.03 2.29 -8.52
N ASP A 202 -7.08 3.31 -9.36
CA ASP A 202 -5.91 4.08 -9.74
C ASP A 202 -5.24 4.68 -8.49
N GLY A 203 -3.96 5.01 -8.60
CA GLY A 203 -3.23 5.59 -7.48
C GLY A 203 -2.06 6.46 -7.90
N LEU A 204 -1.97 7.63 -7.27
CA LEU A 204 -0.91 8.61 -7.52
C LEU A 204 -0.55 9.33 -6.23
N LYS A 205 0.75 9.55 -6.03
CA LYS A 205 1.28 10.52 -5.10
C LYS A 205 2.25 11.46 -5.81
N VAL A 206 2.15 12.74 -5.52
CA VAL A 206 3.09 13.76 -5.99
C VAL A 206 3.48 14.63 -4.82
N PHE A 207 4.77 14.85 -4.62
CA PHE A 207 5.29 15.79 -3.63
C PHE A 207 5.97 16.93 -4.37
N ILE A 208 5.60 18.17 -4.04
CA ILE A 208 6.14 19.37 -4.67
C ILE A 208 6.74 20.25 -3.58
N GLU A 209 8.03 20.58 -3.71
CA GLU A 209 8.69 21.58 -2.87
C GLU A 209 8.53 22.96 -3.50
N PHE A 210 8.13 23.93 -2.69
CA PHE A 210 8.00 25.33 -3.03
C PHE A 210 9.02 26.20 -2.26
N SER A 211 9.42 27.32 -2.82
CA SER A 211 10.29 28.28 -2.13
C SER A 211 9.57 29.00 -0.98
N GLU A 212 8.26 29.21 -1.11
CA GLU A 212 7.41 29.85 -0.12
C GLU A 212 6.15 29.04 0.15
N LYS A 213 5.60 29.14 1.38
CA LYS A 213 4.33 28.51 1.74
C LYS A 213 3.17 29.45 1.45
N PHE A 214 2.32 29.09 0.50
CA PHE A 214 1.14 29.85 0.11
C PHE A 214 -0.17 29.05 0.29
N TYR A 215 -0.10 27.82 0.68
CA TYR A 215 -1.20 26.85 0.77
C TYR A 215 -1.56 26.50 2.22
N PRO A 216 -2.80 26.03 2.50
CA PRO A 216 -3.22 25.55 3.81
C PRO A 216 -2.63 24.17 4.11
N ASP A 217 -2.86 23.67 5.34
CA ASP A 217 -2.42 22.33 5.71
C ASP A 217 -3.14 21.22 4.90
N VAL A 218 -4.40 21.48 4.49
CA VAL A 218 -5.15 20.60 3.59
C VAL A 218 -6.00 21.47 2.65
N VAL A 219 -5.96 21.16 1.36
CA VAL A 219 -6.90 21.72 0.39
C VAL A 219 -7.48 20.62 -0.49
N GLU A 220 -8.79 20.66 -0.65
CA GLU A 220 -9.56 19.80 -1.53
C GLU A 220 -10.00 20.59 -2.75
N ILE A 221 -9.80 20.04 -3.95
CA ILE A 221 -10.17 20.69 -5.21
C ILE A 221 -11.29 19.89 -5.87
N GLY A 222 -12.43 20.55 -6.13
CA GLY A 222 -13.56 19.96 -6.86
C GLY A 222 -14.79 19.67 -6.02
N SER A 223 -15.64 18.77 -6.50
CA SER A 223 -16.94 18.48 -5.90
C SER A 223 -16.81 17.71 -4.60
N ALA A 224 -17.60 18.17 -3.65
CA ALA A 224 -17.71 17.70 -2.27
C ALA A 224 -17.39 16.24 -2.04
N ILE A 225 -16.61 16.04 -1.02
CA ILE A 225 -16.48 14.84 -0.21
C ILE A 225 -17.82 14.10 -0.13
N ARG A 226 -17.93 12.95 -0.79
CA ARG A 226 -18.99 11.97 -0.48
C ARG A 226 -18.73 11.32 0.87
N ASN A 227 -17.45 11.20 1.24
CA ASN A 227 -16.99 10.68 2.53
C ASN A 227 -15.66 11.38 2.87
N PRO A 228 -15.55 12.10 4.03
CA PRO A 228 -14.31 12.73 4.46
C PRO A 228 -13.14 11.76 4.68
N LEU A 229 -13.44 10.45 4.78
CA LEU A 229 -12.49 9.36 4.94
C LEU A 229 -12.06 8.74 3.60
N GLU A 230 -12.73 9.10 2.52
CA GLU A 230 -12.54 8.63 1.15
C GLU A 230 -12.36 9.83 0.20
N SER A 231 -11.69 10.91 0.63
CA SER A 231 -11.38 12.02 -0.27
C SER A 231 -10.42 11.52 -1.33
N ASP A 232 -10.92 11.46 -2.52
CA ASP A 232 -10.28 10.83 -3.66
C ASP A 232 -9.12 11.67 -4.23
N ASP A 233 -9.14 13.00 -4.01
CA ASP A 233 -8.08 13.94 -4.41
C ASP A 233 -7.90 14.99 -3.33
N SER A 234 -6.82 14.90 -2.57
CA SER A 234 -6.49 15.92 -1.58
C SER A 234 -5.04 16.33 -1.65
N TYR A 235 -4.84 17.64 -1.56
CA TYR A 235 -3.53 18.19 -1.31
C TYR A 235 -3.36 18.43 0.19
N TYR A 236 -2.23 18.00 0.72
CA TYR A 236 -1.90 18.19 2.13
C TYR A 236 -0.45 18.62 2.31
N ASP A 237 -0.21 19.45 3.31
CA ASP A 237 1.14 19.81 3.70
C ASP A 237 1.84 18.60 4.34
N ALA A 238 2.85 18.08 3.64
CA ALA A 238 3.62 16.93 4.09
C ALA A 238 4.51 17.23 5.30
N THR A 239 4.72 18.52 5.63
CA THR A 239 5.57 18.97 6.72
C THR A 239 4.84 19.11 8.06
N VAL A 240 3.49 19.07 8.05
CA VAL A 240 2.68 19.15 9.29
C VAL A 240 3.07 18.03 10.25
N GLY A 241 3.53 18.43 11.45
CA GLY A 241 3.99 17.50 12.49
C GLY A 241 5.41 16.97 12.31
N LYS A 242 6.12 17.41 11.27
CA LYS A 242 7.55 17.15 11.03
C LYS A 242 8.40 18.32 11.57
N ASN A 243 9.64 18.02 11.97
CA ASN A 243 10.62 19.05 12.26
C ASN A 243 11.33 19.43 10.94
N SER A 244 10.68 20.30 10.16
CA SER A 244 11.14 20.66 8.81
C SER A 244 10.94 22.15 8.55
N SER A 245 11.90 22.77 7.87
CA SER A 245 11.80 24.12 7.34
C SER A 245 11.36 24.16 5.86
N LYS A 246 11.04 23.02 5.29
CA LYS A 246 10.63 22.92 3.89
C LYS A 246 9.15 23.23 3.71
N ASN A 247 8.78 23.64 2.51
CA ASN A 247 7.41 23.86 2.09
C ASN A 247 7.05 22.77 1.06
N ILE A 248 6.45 21.68 1.53
CA ILE A 248 6.15 20.52 0.68
C ILE A 248 4.65 20.25 0.69
N LEU A 249 4.01 20.47 -0.45
CA LEU A 249 2.62 20.10 -0.69
C LEU A 249 2.59 18.73 -1.38
N ALA A 250 1.81 17.81 -0.83
CA ALA A 250 1.62 16.48 -1.40
C ALA A 250 0.22 16.36 -2.00
N LEU A 251 0.12 15.82 -3.20
CA LEU A 251 -1.11 15.31 -3.79
C LEU A 251 -1.22 13.82 -3.46
N PHE A 252 -2.34 13.40 -2.90
CA PHE A 252 -2.77 12.01 -2.85
C PHE A 252 -4.06 11.86 -3.63
N ALA A 253 -4.02 11.08 -4.71
CA ALA A 253 -5.16 10.76 -5.53
C ALA A 253 -5.33 9.26 -5.66
N HIS A 254 -6.54 8.76 -5.50
CA HIS A 254 -6.85 7.34 -5.67
C HIS A 254 -8.27 7.11 -6.22
N GLY A 255 -8.49 5.91 -6.76
CA GLY A 255 -9.79 5.54 -7.32
C GLY A 255 -10.12 6.26 -8.62
N PRO A 256 -11.42 6.42 -8.97
CA PRO A 256 -11.83 7.01 -10.24
C PRO A 256 -11.37 8.44 -10.46
N THR A 257 -11.21 9.23 -9.39
CA THR A 257 -10.78 10.64 -9.50
C THR A 257 -9.30 10.75 -9.85
N ALA A 258 -8.49 9.76 -9.48
CA ALA A 258 -7.07 9.72 -9.84
C ALA A 258 -6.85 9.56 -11.35
N THR A 259 -7.82 9.04 -12.10
CA THR A 259 -7.68 8.77 -13.55
C THR A 259 -7.33 10.04 -14.34
N LYS A 260 -7.83 11.22 -13.92
CA LYS A 260 -7.47 12.50 -14.59
C LYS A 260 -5.97 12.79 -14.56
N TYR A 261 -5.26 12.30 -13.55
CA TYR A 261 -3.80 12.44 -13.41
C TYR A 261 -3.05 11.25 -14.03
N THR A 262 -3.49 10.02 -13.74
CA THR A 262 -2.79 8.79 -14.15
C THR A 262 -2.85 8.54 -15.65
N SER A 263 -3.86 9.08 -16.34
CA SER A 263 -4.01 9.02 -17.81
C SER A 263 -3.01 9.89 -18.56
N LEU A 264 -2.39 10.86 -17.90
CA LEU A 264 -1.39 11.74 -18.55
C LEU A 264 -0.13 10.95 -18.91
N LYS A 265 0.34 11.14 -20.17
CA LYS A 265 1.37 10.27 -20.76
C LYS A 265 2.75 10.47 -20.15
N THR A 266 3.10 11.70 -19.77
CA THR A 266 4.43 12.06 -19.28
C THR A 266 4.36 12.74 -17.92
N ASP A 267 5.44 12.62 -17.13
CA ASP A 267 5.56 13.28 -15.83
C ASP A 267 5.52 14.81 -15.98
N LYS A 268 6.07 15.33 -17.10
CA LYS A 268 5.96 16.77 -17.40
C LYS A 268 4.51 17.21 -17.57
N ALA A 269 3.73 16.51 -18.40
CA ALA A 269 2.32 16.84 -18.59
C ALA A 269 1.50 16.74 -17.30
N LEU A 270 1.84 15.77 -16.44
CA LEU A 270 1.22 15.61 -15.12
C LEU A 270 1.59 16.79 -14.20
N LEU A 271 2.86 17.16 -14.13
CA LEU A 271 3.29 18.32 -13.34
C LEU A 271 2.64 19.62 -13.83
N ASP A 272 2.65 19.87 -15.13
CA ASP A 272 2.03 21.05 -15.73
C ASP A 272 0.53 21.14 -15.40
N PHE A 273 -0.17 20.00 -15.45
CA PHE A 273 -1.58 19.89 -15.06
C PHE A 273 -1.80 20.24 -13.58
N ILE A 274 -0.99 19.68 -12.68
CA ILE A 274 -1.08 19.93 -11.23
C ILE A 274 -0.76 21.38 -10.90
N LEU A 275 0.31 21.94 -11.47
CA LEU A 275 0.67 23.33 -11.22
C LEU A 275 -0.43 24.28 -11.71
N LYS A 276 -1.01 24.03 -12.90
CA LYS A 276 -2.15 24.80 -13.41
C LYS A 276 -3.37 24.71 -12.48
N GLU A 277 -3.72 23.51 -12.00
CA GLU A 277 -4.81 23.31 -11.04
C GLU A 277 -4.59 24.09 -9.73
N LEU A 278 -3.35 24.10 -9.23
CA LEU A 278 -2.98 24.86 -8.02
C LEU A 278 -2.91 26.39 -8.30
N ASP A 279 -2.49 26.81 -9.49
CA ASP A 279 -2.47 28.22 -9.87
C ASP A 279 -3.87 28.82 -9.97
N GLU A 280 -4.86 28.05 -10.43
CA GLU A 280 -6.27 28.45 -10.42
C GLU A 280 -6.82 28.65 -8.98
N VAL A 281 -6.29 27.92 -8.00
CA VAL A 281 -6.69 28.03 -6.60
C VAL A 281 -5.96 29.13 -5.86
N PHE A 282 -4.70 29.39 -6.22
CA PHE A 282 -3.76 30.25 -5.48
C PHE A 282 -3.13 31.36 -6.34
N ASP A 283 -3.85 31.86 -7.34
CA ASP A 283 -3.50 33.06 -8.14
C ASP A 283 -2.07 33.00 -8.72
N GLY A 284 -1.69 31.88 -9.34
CA GLY A 284 -0.41 31.71 -10.01
C GLY A 284 0.79 31.45 -9.06
N GLN A 285 0.56 31.27 -7.78
CA GLN A 285 1.64 31.11 -6.80
C GLN A 285 2.34 29.75 -6.92
N ALA A 286 1.66 28.71 -7.39
CA ALA A 286 2.26 27.38 -7.50
C ALA A 286 3.39 27.37 -8.56
N THR A 287 3.14 27.87 -9.75
CA THR A 287 4.18 28.00 -10.78
C THR A 287 5.28 28.97 -10.32
N ARG A 288 4.92 30.10 -9.71
CA ARG A 288 5.88 31.11 -9.24
C ARG A 288 6.88 30.58 -8.22
N TYR A 289 6.43 29.77 -7.25
CA TYR A 289 7.26 29.30 -6.14
C TYR A 289 7.76 27.86 -6.32
N TYR A 290 7.45 27.20 -7.43
CA TYR A 290 7.90 25.85 -7.73
C TYR A 290 9.43 25.71 -7.68
N LYS A 291 9.91 24.61 -7.05
CA LYS A 291 11.33 24.24 -6.98
C LYS A 291 11.62 22.89 -7.61
N LYS A 292 11.02 21.85 -7.09
CA LYS A 292 11.21 20.46 -7.53
C LYS A 292 10.03 19.59 -7.13
N HIS A 293 9.94 18.39 -7.69
CA HIS A 293 8.88 17.43 -7.39
C HIS A 293 9.38 16.00 -7.42
N ILE A 294 8.57 15.11 -6.86
CA ILE A 294 8.65 13.65 -7.05
C ILE A 294 7.25 13.15 -7.39
N ILE A 295 7.15 12.28 -8.40
CA ILE A 295 5.94 11.60 -8.82
C ILE A 295 6.09 10.10 -8.54
N GLN A 296 5.10 9.50 -7.87
CA GLN A 296 4.92 8.07 -7.77
C GLN A 296 3.55 7.72 -8.36
N ASN A 297 3.56 7.25 -9.60
CA ASN A 297 2.36 6.78 -10.29
C ASN A 297 2.20 5.27 -10.10
N TRP A 298 1.37 4.87 -9.13
CA TRP A 298 1.14 3.47 -8.78
C TRP A 298 0.39 2.71 -9.87
N SER A 299 -0.40 3.40 -10.72
CA SER A 299 -1.11 2.78 -11.86
C SER A 299 -0.16 2.36 -12.97
N LYS A 300 1.03 2.99 -13.06
CA LYS A 300 2.08 2.64 -14.01
C LYS A 300 3.21 1.79 -13.41
N GLU A 301 3.16 1.52 -12.09
CA GLU A 301 4.18 0.71 -11.43
C GLU A 301 4.05 -0.75 -11.87
N PRO A 302 5.10 -1.36 -12.43
CA PRO A 302 5.09 -2.77 -12.80
C PRO A 302 4.72 -3.67 -11.61
N PHE A 303 3.98 -4.75 -11.87
CA PHE A 303 3.54 -5.73 -10.87
C PHE A 303 2.62 -5.18 -9.77
N ILE A 304 2.09 -3.96 -9.93
CA ILE A 304 1.17 -3.31 -8.97
C ILE A 304 -0.10 -2.85 -9.68
N GLY A 305 0.00 -1.93 -10.66
CA GLY A 305 -1.09 -1.52 -11.53
C GLY A 305 -2.18 -0.67 -10.86
N GLY A 306 -1.89 -0.01 -9.73
CA GLY A 306 -2.85 0.84 -9.02
C GLY A 306 -2.54 1.03 -7.54
N SER A 307 -3.50 1.55 -6.76
CA SER A 307 -3.29 1.86 -5.35
C SER A 307 -3.73 0.72 -4.42
N TYR A 308 -5.03 0.55 -4.19
CA TYR A 308 -5.58 -0.47 -3.31
C TYR A 308 -7.01 -0.88 -3.71
N SER A 309 -7.50 -1.93 -3.06
CA SER A 309 -8.83 -2.49 -3.31
C SER A 309 -9.94 -1.57 -2.76
N MET A 310 -11.14 -1.65 -3.35
CA MET A 310 -12.29 -0.82 -2.99
C MET A 310 -13.37 -1.58 -2.21
N ARG A 311 -13.07 -2.81 -1.75
CA ARG A 311 -13.98 -3.71 -1.00
C ARG A 311 -15.32 -3.97 -1.66
N LYS A 312 -15.30 -4.33 -2.92
CA LYS A 312 -16.50 -4.77 -3.66
C LYS A 312 -16.67 -6.28 -3.70
N GLY A 313 -15.56 -7.01 -3.45
CA GLY A 313 -15.53 -8.47 -3.44
C GLY A 313 -15.87 -9.08 -2.07
N SER A 314 -16.01 -10.40 -2.06
CA SER A 314 -16.16 -11.21 -0.84
C SER A 314 -14.78 -11.53 -0.25
N VAL A 315 -14.40 -10.86 0.83
CA VAL A 315 -13.12 -11.13 1.50
C VAL A 315 -12.98 -12.58 1.91
N LYS A 316 -14.08 -13.23 2.34
CA LYS A 316 -14.09 -14.66 2.69
C LYS A 316 -13.68 -15.53 1.51
N GLU A 317 -14.22 -15.27 0.32
CA GLU A 317 -13.85 -15.99 -0.90
C GLU A 317 -12.44 -15.63 -1.38
N LEU A 318 -12.05 -14.35 -1.29
CA LEU A 318 -10.72 -13.90 -1.67
C LEU A 318 -9.61 -14.54 -0.80
N SER A 319 -9.81 -14.66 0.51
CA SER A 319 -8.82 -15.25 1.42
C SER A 319 -8.88 -16.77 1.49
N ALA A 320 -9.98 -17.41 1.04
CA ALA A 320 -10.15 -18.85 1.16
C ALA A 320 -9.01 -19.64 0.49
N PRO A 321 -8.37 -20.59 1.19
CA PRO A 321 -7.31 -21.42 0.61
C PRO A 321 -7.86 -22.42 -0.40
N LEU A 322 -7.00 -22.94 -1.28
CA LEU A 322 -7.32 -23.99 -2.22
C LEU A 322 -6.56 -25.26 -1.84
N ASN A 323 -7.30 -26.35 -1.64
CA ASN A 323 -6.77 -27.70 -1.38
C ASN A 323 -5.72 -27.78 -0.25
N ASN A 324 -5.77 -26.86 0.71
CA ASN A 324 -4.75 -26.70 1.78
C ASN A 324 -3.31 -26.54 1.25
N LYS A 325 -3.15 -26.10 0.01
CA LYS A 325 -1.86 -25.90 -0.65
C LYS A 325 -1.62 -24.47 -1.09
N ILE A 326 -2.63 -23.80 -1.64
CA ILE A 326 -2.53 -22.40 -2.11
C ILE A 326 -3.30 -21.51 -1.14
N TYR A 327 -2.60 -20.57 -0.56
CA TYR A 327 -3.14 -19.59 0.38
C TYR A 327 -3.01 -18.20 -0.21
N PHE A 328 -3.83 -17.27 0.26
CA PHE A 328 -3.89 -15.91 -0.25
C PHE A 328 -3.87 -14.92 0.91
N ALA A 329 -3.03 -13.88 0.82
CA ALA A 329 -2.98 -12.80 1.77
C ALA A 329 -2.67 -11.47 1.07
N GLY A 330 -2.96 -10.37 1.73
CA GLY A 330 -2.80 -9.01 1.22
C GLY A 330 -3.89 -8.11 1.76
N GLU A 331 -3.83 -6.83 1.42
CA GLU A 331 -4.80 -5.85 1.94
C GLU A 331 -6.24 -6.13 1.48
N ALA A 332 -6.42 -6.64 0.25
CA ALA A 332 -7.72 -7.03 -0.30
C ALA A 332 -8.29 -8.30 0.34
N MET A 333 -7.45 -9.09 1.01
CA MET A 333 -7.74 -10.45 1.51
C MET A 333 -7.76 -10.52 3.04
N ASN A 334 -7.85 -9.38 3.74
CA ASN A 334 -7.91 -9.35 5.19
C ASN A 334 -9.29 -9.78 5.71
N PRO A 335 -9.42 -10.99 6.33
CA PRO A 335 -10.70 -11.52 6.76
C PRO A 335 -11.37 -10.73 7.90
N SER A 336 -10.61 -9.90 8.63
CA SER A 336 -11.21 -8.99 9.62
C SER A 336 -12.07 -7.89 8.97
N GLY A 337 -11.95 -7.71 7.67
CA GLY A 337 -12.77 -6.78 6.86
C GLY A 337 -12.59 -5.30 7.21
N LYS A 338 -11.71 -4.98 8.14
CA LYS A 338 -11.66 -3.64 8.76
C LYS A 338 -10.72 -2.65 8.10
N THR A 339 -9.77 -3.10 7.24
CA THR A 339 -8.80 -2.15 6.66
C THR A 339 -8.18 -2.56 5.35
N ILE A 340 -8.27 -1.67 4.41
CA ILE A 340 -7.46 -1.61 3.20
C ILE A 340 -6.20 -0.80 3.57
N ALA A 341 -5.25 -1.43 4.25
CA ALA A 341 -4.06 -0.73 4.77
C ALA A 341 -2.91 -1.71 5.03
N VAL A 342 -1.73 -1.17 5.31
CA VAL A 342 -0.52 -1.96 5.60
C VAL A 342 -0.76 -2.97 6.72
N HIS A 343 -1.32 -2.53 7.84
CA HIS A 343 -1.61 -3.44 8.96
C HIS A 343 -2.67 -4.49 8.61
N GLY A 344 -3.61 -4.20 7.71
CA GLY A 344 -4.53 -5.20 7.18
C GLY A 344 -3.82 -6.26 6.32
N ALA A 345 -2.83 -5.86 5.53
CA ALA A 345 -1.98 -6.78 4.79
C ALA A 345 -1.16 -7.68 5.73
N CYS A 346 -0.55 -7.09 6.77
CA CYS A 346 0.20 -7.85 7.79
C CYS A 346 -0.71 -8.83 8.55
N GLU A 347 -1.91 -8.39 8.94
CA GLU A 347 -2.87 -9.25 9.65
C GLU A 347 -3.32 -10.43 8.79
N SER A 348 -3.66 -10.19 7.52
CA SER A 348 -4.08 -11.27 6.62
C SER A 348 -2.98 -12.33 6.44
N ALA A 349 -1.72 -11.89 6.33
CA ALA A 349 -0.58 -12.78 6.22
C ALA A 349 -0.36 -13.61 7.48
N TYR A 350 -0.43 -12.98 8.65
CA TYR A 350 -0.32 -13.67 9.94
C TYR A 350 -1.39 -14.75 10.12
N LEU A 351 -2.65 -14.41 9.75
CA LEU A 351 -3.76 -15.36 9.80
C LEU A 351 -3.58 -16.51 8.80
N ALA A 352 -3.15 -16.23 7.57
CA ALA A 352 -2.90 -17.26 6.57
C ALA A 352 -1.78 -18.22 7.00
N VAL A 353 -0.68 -17.70 7.56
CA VAL A 353 0.40 -18.54 8.11
C VAL A 353 -0.13 -19.41 9.28
N SER A 354 -0.92 -18.83 10.16
CA SER A 354 -1.53 -19.58 11.27
C SER A 354 -2.41 -20.71 10.76
N GLU A 355 -3.25 -20.47 9.77
CA GLU A 355 -4.11 -21.47 9.14
C GLU A 355 -3.29 -22.57 8.43
N MET A 356 -2.24 -22.18 7.68
CA MET A 356 -1.33 -23.12 7.03
C MET A 356 -0.73 -24.16 8.00
N LEU A 357 -0.39 -23.70 9.19
CA LEU A 357 0.28 -24.55 10.19
C LEU A 357 -0.71 -25.41 10.96
N THR A 358 -1.92 -24.90 11.25
CA THR A 358 -2.97 -25.62 11.98
C THR A 358 -3.58 -26.76 11.15
N ASN A 359 -3.72 -26.58 9.85
CA ASN A 359 -4.26 -27.61 8.95
C ASN A 359 -3.27 -28.75 8.63
N LYS A 360 -2.11 -28.80 9.31
CA LYS A 360 -1.14 -29.88 9.21
C LYS A 360 -1.64 -31.19 9.90
N ASP A 361 -2.53 -31.07 10.89
CA ASP A 361 -2.93 -32.17 11.77
C ASP A 361 -4.26 -32.86 11.38
N ARG A 362 -4.84 -32.49 10.21
CA ARG A 362 -6.09 -33.07 9.69
C ARG A 362 -5.88 -34.04 8.53
N ARG A 363 -4.85 -34.88 8.60
CA ARG A 363 -4.63 -36.02 7.69
C ARG A 363 -5.03 -37.31 8.38
#